data_692aa35fa51665c28eabf2a6dd71508d
#
_entry.id   692aa35fa51665c28eabf2a6dd71508d
#
_cell.length_a   1.000
_cell.length_b   1.000
_cell.length_c   1.000
_cell.angle_alpha   90.00
_cell.angle_beta   90.00
_cell.angle_gamma   90.00
#
_symmetry.space_group_name_H-M   'P 1'
#
loop_
_entity.id
_entity.type
_entity.pdbx_description
1 polymer ?
#
loop_
_entity_poly.entity_id
_entity_poly.type
_entity_poly.pdbx_seq_one_letter_code
_entity_poly.pdbx_strand_id
1 'polypeptide(L)' 'MKKKVYRVWTQYIFDGVFEVVAESKEEARQKVLQNCGLVMGGSIHSTLPDDEINWAFDKHPNKRIDRIMKVQKYPSE' A
#
# COMPACT_ATOMS: atom_id res chain seq x y z
N MET A 1 5.12 -23.27 29.76
CA MET A 1 4.93 -21.86 29.44
C MET A 1 3.52 -21.62 28.92
N LYS A 2 2.87 -20.62 29.42
CA LYS A 2 1.53 -20.26 28.93
C LYS A 2 1.63 -19.45 27.65
N LYS A 3 0.87 -19.84 26.67
CA LYS A 3 0.73 -19.07 25.42
C LYS A 3 -0.16 -17.86 25.66
N LYS A 4 0.17 -16.76 25.03
CA LYS A 4 -0.59 -15.51 25.11
C LYS A 4 -0.88 -15.01 23.71
N VAL A 5 -1.90 -14.17 23.58
CA VAL A 5 -2.23 -13.56 22.31
C VAL A 5 -1.68 -12.15 22.27
N TYR A 6 -1.00 -11.82 21.20
CA TYR A 6 -0.51 -10.47 20.93
C TYR A 6 -1.13 -9.96 19.66
N ARG A 7 -1.49 -8.70 19.67
CA ARG A 7 -2.00 -8.01 18.49
C ARG A 7 -0.84 -7.18 17.91
N VAL A 8 -0.52 -7.44 16.65
CA VAL A 8 0.61 -6.81 16.00
C VAL A 8 0.09 -5.96 14.86
N TRP A 9 0.18 -4.64 15.02
CA TRP A 9 -0.22 -3.71 13.96
C TRP A 9 0.86 -3.69 12.90
N THR A 10 0.51 -4.14 11.71
CA THR A 10 1.46 -4.37 10.64
C THR A 10 1.04 -3.59 9.41
N GLN A 11 2.00 -2.96 8.75
CA GLN A 11 1.79 -2.25 7.49
C GLN A 11 2.61 -2.91 6.39
N TYR A 12 2.03 -3.01 5.21
CA TYR A 12 2.76 -3.40 4.01
C TYR A 12 2.89 -2.19 3.12
N ILE A 13 4.12 -1.84 2.78
CA ILE A 13 4.44 -0.65 2.01
C ILE A 13 5.01 -1.07 0.67
N PHE A 14 4.32 -0.68 -0.41
CA PHE A 14 4.77 -0.94 -1.78
C PHE A 14 5.34 0.35 -2.34
N ASP A 15 6.63 0.33 -2.66
CA ASP A 15 7.31 1.47 -3.24
C ASP A 15 7.39 1.32 -4.75
N GLY A 16 7.16 2.42 -5.44
CA GLY A 16 7.25 2.44 -6.88
C GLY A 16 7.08 3.84 -7.43
N VAL A 17 7.00 3.93 -8.74
CA VAL A 17 6.84 5.19 -9.44
C VAL A 17 5.73 5.10 -10.46
N PHE A 18 4.99 6.22 -10.60
CA PHE A 18 4.13 6.47 -11.74
C PHE A 18 4.79 7.53 -12.60
N GLU A 19 4.83 7.29 -13.90
CA GLU A 19 5.22 8.29 -14.88
C GLU A 19 3.96 8.76 -15.58
N VAL A 20 3.65 10.05 -15.48
CA VAL A 20 2.39 10.58 -15.96
C VAL A 20 2.63 11.84 -16.78
N VAL A 21 1.90 11.98 -17.86
CA VAL A 21 1.93 13.18 -18.70
C VAL A 21 1.12 14.26 -18.00
N ALA A 22 1.74 15.41 -17.73
CA ALA A 22 1.10 16.52 -17.04
C ALA A 22 1.81 17.84 -17.36
N GLU A 23 1.11 18.95 -17.14
CA GLU A 23 1.68 20.27 -17.39
C GLU A 23 2.47 20.81 -16.21
N SER A 24 2.29 20.24 -15.02
CA SER A 24 2.96 20.67 -13.80
C SER A 24 3.10 19.53 -12.82
N LYS A 25 3.94 19.71 -11.82
CA LYS A 25 4.08 18.74 -10.74
C LYS A 25 2.79 18.57 -9.96
N GLU A 26 2.08 19.64 -9.74
CA GLU A 26 0.80 19.61 -9.02
C GLU A 26 -0.24 18.82 -9.80
N GLU A 27 -0.33 19.05 -11.10
CA GLU A 27 -1.24 18.27 -11.95
C GLU A 27 -0.88 16.79 -11.96
N ALA A 28 0.43 16.48 -12.04
CA ALA A 28 0.90 15.10 -11.99
C ALA A 28 0.46 14.42 -10.69
N ARG A 29 0.62 15.11 -9.56
CA ARG A 29 0.21 14.61 -8.26
C ARG A 29 -1.29 14.33 -8.21
N GLN A 30 -2.09 15.27 -8.71
CA GLN A 30 -3.54 15.10 -8.73
C GLN A 30 -3.98 13.94 -9.61
N LYS A 31 -3.38 13.78 -10.78
CA LYS A 31 -3.70 12.68 -11.68
C LYS A 31 -3.41 11.32 -11.02
N VAL A 32 -2.30 11.18 -10.32
CA VAL A 32 -1.98 9.95 -9.63
C VAL A 32 -2.96 9.68 -8.50
N LEU A 33 -3.26 10.69 -7.69
CA LEU A 33 -4.18 10.54 -6.57
C LEU A 33 -5.61 10.18 -6.99
N GLN A 34 -6.06 10.73 -8.11
CA GLN A 34 -7.44 10.56 -8.55
C GLN A 34 -7.64 9.39 -9.50
N ASN A 35 -6.64 9.02 -10.27
CA ASN A 35 -6.82 8.08 -11.38
C ASN A 35 -6.00 6.80 -11.25
N CYS A 36 -5.13 6.70 -10.28
CA CYS A 36 -4.26 5.54 -10.11
C CYS A 36 -4.47 4.90 -8.75
N GLY A 37 -4.22 3.60 -8.66
CA GLY A 37 -4.38 2.92 -7.38
C GLY A 37 -3.89 1.49 -7.40
N LEU A 38 -4.02 0.85 -6.24
CA LEU A 38 -3.67 -0.55 -6.03
C LEU A 38 -4.91 -1.27 -5.53
N VAL A 39 -5.26 -2.34 -6.19
CA VAL A 39 -6.34 -3.23 -5.74
C VAL A 39 -5.74 -4.31 -4.85
N MET A 40 -6.30 -4.49 -3.67
CA MET A 40 -5.82 -5.50 -2.72
C MET A 40 -5.93 -6.89 -3.36
N GLY A 41 -4.80 -7.61 -3.37
CA GLY A 41 -4.72 -8.91 -4.02
C GLY A 41 -4.61 -8.85 -5.54
N GLY A 42 -4.61 -7.64 -6.10
CA GLY A 42 -4.52 -7.42 -7.53
C GLY A 42 -3.27 -6.65 -7.91
N SER A 43 -3.38 -5.87 -8.98
CA SER A 43 -2.26 -5.10 -9.51
C SER A 43 -2.53 -3.60 -9.42
N ILE A 44 -1.51 -2.84 -9.73
CA ILE A 44 -1.62 -1.39 -9.92
C ILE A 44 -2.51 -1.14 -11.14
N HIS A 45 -3.35 -0.13 -11.06
CA HIS A 45 -4.23 0.25 -12.15
C HIS A 45 -4.32 1.76 -12.29
N SER A 46 -4.79 2.20 -13.46
CA SER A 46 -5.05 3.60 -13.71
C SER A 46 -6.22 3.75 -14.68
N THR A 47 -6.98 4.84 -14.54
CA THR A 47 -8.03 5.21 -15.47
C THR A 47 -7.54 6.14 -16.59
N LEU A 48 -6.25 6.52 -16.55
CA LEU A 48 -5.67 7.36 -17.60
C LEU A 48 -5.39 6.55 -18.86
N PRO A 49 -5.38 7.22 -20.05
CA PRO A 49 -5.00 6.55 -21.29
C PRO A 49 -3.58 5.95 -21.21
N ASP A 50 -3.38 4.82 -21.88
CA ASP A 50 -2.12 4.08 -21.83
C ASP A 50 -0.90 4.88 -22.26
N ASP A 51 -1.07 5.84 -23.14
CA ASP A 51 0.02 6.69 -23.61
C ASP A 51 0.35 7.84 -22.66
N GLU A 52 -0.46 8.03 -21.60
CA GLU A 52 -0.25 9.08 -20.61
C GLU A 52 0.21 8.57 -19.26
N ILE A 53 0.31 7.27 -19.08
CA ILE A 53 0.65 6.68 -17.78
C ILE A 53 1.53 5.46 -17.95
N ASN A 54 2.51 5.36 -17.08
CA ASN A 54 3.34 4.17 -16.94
C ASN A 54 3.70 4.01 -15.47
N TRP A 55 4.05 2.80 -15.05
CA TRP A 55 4.44 2.58 -13.67
C TRP A 55 5.38 1.41 -13.52
N ALA A 56 6.13 1.45 -12.42
CA ALA A 56 7.00 0.37 -11.98
C ALA A 56 6.94 0.32 -10.46
N PHE A 57 6.53 -0.83 -9.93
CA PHE A 57 6.40 -1.02 -8.49
C PHE A 57 7.13 -2.28 -8.06
N ASP A 58 7.62 -2.27 -6.83
CA ASP A 58 8.25 -3.43 -6.22
C ASP A 58 7.23 -4.55 -6.08
N LYS A 59 7.65 -5.77 -6.38
CA LYS A 59 6.78 -6.94 -6.27
C LYS A 59 6.55 -7.35 -4.83
N HIS A 60 7.52 -7.06 -3.98
CA HIS A 60 7.47 -7.44 -2.57
C HIS A 60 7.41 -6.19 -1.71
N PRO A 61 6.38 -6.04 -0.89
CA PRO A 61 6.26 -4.87 -0.04
C PRO A 61 7.27 -4.90 1.10
N ASN A 62 7.61 -3.73 1.59
CA ASN A 62 8.32 -3.59 2.83
C ASN A 62 7.33 -3.78 3.99
N LYS A 63 7.75 -4.50 4.98
CA LYS A 63 6.94 -4.77 6.16
C LYS A 63 7.33 -3.82 7.28
N ARG A 64 6.36 -3.22 7.90
CA ARG A 64 6.60 -2.36 9.04
C ARG A 64 5.72 -2.79 10.20
N ILE A 65 6.34 -3.03 11.35
CA ILE A 65 5.62 -3.29 12.58
C ILE A 65 5.46 -1.96 13.31
N ASP A 66 4.22 -1.55 13.51
CA ASP A 66 3.93 -0.28 14.14
C ASP A 66 3.97 -0.40 15.66
N ARG A 67 3.20 -1.33 16.20
CA ARG A 67 3.21 -1.58 17.64
C ARG A 67 2.71 -2.99 17.92
N ILE A 68 3.01 -3.45 19.14
CA ILE A 68 2.56 -4.76 19.61
C ILE A 68 1.86 -4.56 20.94
N MET A 69 0.70 -5.16 21.09
CA MET A 69 -0.07 -5.07 22.33
C MET A 69 -0.49 -6.47 22.76
N LYS A 70 -0.30 -6.76 24.04
CA LYS A 70 -0.80 -8.01 24.62
C LYS A 70 -2.32 -7.92 24.79
N VAL A 71 -3.01 -8.93 24.32
CA VAL A 71 -4.47 -9.04 24.53
C VAL A 71 -4.69 -9.64 25.90
N GLN A 72 -5.54 -9.01 26.71
CA GLN A 72 -5.75 -9.42 28.09
C GLN A 72 -6.35 -10.80 28.24
N LYS A 73 -7.12 -11.23 27.27
CA LYS A 73 -7.80 -12.51 27.35
C LYS A 73 -7.44 -13.38 26.18
N TYR A 74 -7.05 -14.61 26.45
CA TYR A 74 -6.81 -15.60 25.41
C TYR A 74 -8.18 -16.10 24.93
N PRO A 75 -8.53 -15.92 23.64
CA PRO A 75 -9.88 -16.21 23.17
C PRO A 75 -10.30 -17.66 23.25
N SER A 76 -9.36 -18.59 23.26
CA SER A 76 -9.66 -20.02 23.27
C SER A 76 -9.86 -20.58 24.66
N GLU A 77 -9.85 -19.79 25.65
CA GLU A 77 -10.00 -20.22 27.04
C GLU A 77 -11.47 -20.35 27.44
#